data_139db3570790663ce20031b6486ebdf5
#
_entry.id   139db3570790663ce20031b6486ebdf5
#
_cell.length_a   1.000
_cell.length_b   1.000
_cell.length_c   1.000
_cell.angle_alpha   90.00
_cell.angle_beta   90.00
_cell.angle_gamma   90.00
#
_symmetry.space_group_name_H-M   'P 1'
#
loop_
_entity.id
_entity.type
_entity.pdbx_description
1 polymer ?
#
loop_
_entity_poly.entity_id
_entity_poly.type
_entity_poly.pdbx_seq_one_letter_code
_entity_poly.pdbx_strand_id
1 'polypeptide(L)'
;GTASTSHAHMDAGSFIYEQAGVRWAMDLGMQDYYSLESKGVDLWNTKQYSQRWQVFRIGSSAHNTLTIDGKSHQVNGFAELKSFTDNQGNKGAKVNLTSTLGQAINQATRTVILTPDNSLEITDYLENKDTVSLIRWTMCTPTIPKIADNQTIMLTQGNKQLSLQVDSPRKVNLHIWDNTPPHDYDYENPGTCRVGYDI
;
A
#
# COMPACT_ATOMS: atom_id res chain seq x y z
N GLY A 1 -6.11 -12.79 3.49
CA GLY A 1 -6.89 -12.44 2.32
C GLY A 1 -6.23 -12.83 1.02
N THR A 2 -6.97 -12.82 -0.05
CA THR A 2 -6.51 -13.14 -1.42
C THR A 2 -7.28 -12.28 -2.43
N ALA A 3 -6.63 -11.92 -3.54
CA ALA A 3 -7.27 -11.21 -4.65
C ALA A 3 -8.13 -12.13 -5.55
N SER A 4 -8.12 -13.44 -5.33
CA SER A 4 -8.86 -14.40 -6.17
C SER A 4 -10.39 -14.36 -6.00
N THR A 5 -10.91 -13.55 -5.08
CA THR A 5 -12.36 -13.36 -4.88
C THR A 5 -12.92 -12.25 -5.77
N SER A 6 -14.20 -12.34 -6.15
CA SER A 6 -14.81 -11.49 -7.19
C SER A 6 -14.86 -10.00 -6.86
N HIS A 7 -14.79 -9.60 -5.59
CA HIS A 7 -14.84 -8.19 -5.17
C HIS A 7 -13.54 -7.71 -4.52
N ALA A 8 -12.48 -8.52 -4.53
CA ALA A 8 -11.22 -8.17 -3.90
C ALA A 8 -10.41 -7.17 -4.73
N HIS A 9 -9.58 -6.41 -4.03
CA HIS A 9 -8.49 -5.61 -4.58
C HIS A 9 -7.15 -6.32 -4.33
N MET A 10 -6.09 -5.82 -4.96
CA MET A 10 -4.71 -6.27 -4.69
C MET A 10 -4.10 -5.42 -3.57
N ASP A 11 -4.71 -5.45 -2.40
CA ASP A 11 -4.47 -4.59 -1.24
C ASP A 11 -3.82 -5.32 -0.04
N ALA A 12 -3.27 -6.50 -0.26
CA ALA A 12 -2.67 -7.28 0.81
C ALA A 12 -1.61 -6.49 1.57
N GLY A 13 -1.73 -6.42 2.91
CA GLY A 13 -0.86 -5.65 3.78
C GLY A 13 -1.19 -4.16 3.85
N SER A 14 -2.25 -3.70 3.19
CA SER A 14 -2.71 -2.31 3.26
C SER A 14 -3.23 -1.99 4.66
N PHE A 15 -3.14 -0.72 5.03
CA PHE A 15 -3.54 -0.20 6.34
C PHE A 15 -4.14 1.19 6.20
N ILE A 16 -4.91 1.59 7.21
CA ILE A 16 -5.42 2.95 7.40
C ILE A 16 -4.89 3.45 8.74
N TYR A 17 -4.55 4.74 8.82
CA TYR A 17 -4.10 5.35 10.06
C TYR A 17 -4.76 6.70 10.28
N GLU A 18 -5.41 6.81 11.44
CA GLU A 18 -6.04 8.03 11.90
C GLU A 18 -5.51 8.38 13.29
N GLN A 19 -5.13 9.64 13.46
CA GLN A 19 -4.71 10.17 14.75
C GLN A 19 -5.09 11.65 14.85
N ALA A 20 -5.49 12.06 16.05
CA ALA A 20 -5.85 13.44 16.36
C ALA A 20 -6.93 14.02 15.40
N GLY A 21 -7.86 13.18 14.92
CA GLY A 21 -8.91 13.57 14.00
C GLY A 21 -8.44 13.83 12.57
N VAL A 22 -7.26 13.34 12.19
CA VAL A 22 -6.73 13.38 10.83
C VAL A 22 -6.52 11.96 10.32
N ARG A 23 -6.97 11.69 9.09
CA ARG A 23 -6.65 10.47 8.36
C ARG A 23 -5.33 10.68 7.64
N TRP A 24 -4.25 10.14 8.21
CA TRP A 24 -2.89 10.29 7.69
C TRP A 24 -2.59 9.30 6.57
N ALA A 25 -3.08 8.05 6.73
CA ALA A 25 -3.05 7.02 5.69
C ALA A 25 -4.47 6.63 5.33
N MET A 26 -4.80 6.65 4.06
CA MET A 26 -6.13 6.32 3.54
C MET A 26 -6.07 5.24 2.49
N ASP A 27 -7.20 4.60 2.22
CA ASP A 27 -7.46 3.82 1.02
C ASP A 27 -8.36 4.62 0.08
N LEU A 28 -8.16 4.52 -1.23
CA LEU A 28 -8.99 5.22 -2.22
C LEU A 28 -10.39 4.62 -2.36
N GLY A 29 -10.61 3.44 -1.77
CA GLY A 29 -11.86 2.72 -1.84
C GLY A 29 -12.13 2.12 -3.22
N MET A 30 -13.37 1.66 -3.40
CA MET A 30 -13.79 1.09 -4.67
C MET A 30 -14.11 2.17 -5.72
N GLN A 31 -14.07 1.76 -6.97
CA GLN A 31 -14.73 2.45 -8.08
C GLN A 31 -16.04 1.74 -8.39
N ASP A 32 -17.11 2.50 -8.73
CA ASP A 32 -18.38 1.93 -9.13
C ASP A 32 -18.23 1.00 -10.34
N TYR A 33 -18.75 -0.20 -10.24
CA TYR A 33 -18.58 -1.23 -11.26
C TYR A 33 -19.24 -0.87 -12.57
N TYR A 34 -20.43 -0.26 -12.52
CA TYR A 34 -21.11 0.18 -13.74
C TYR A 34 -20.29 1.23 -14.50
N SER A 35 -19.57 2.10 -13.79
CA SER A 35 -18.68 3.08 -14.42
C SER A 35 -17.54 2.44 -15.22
N LEU A 36 -17.08 1.27 -14.80
CA LEU A 36 -16.06 0.48 -15.49
C LEU A 36 -16.65 -0.35 -16.63
N GLU A 37 -17.74 -1.05 -16.36
CA GLU A 37 -18.43 -1.92 -17.33
C GLU A 37 -18.95 -1.12 -18.52
N SER A 38 -19.53 0.07 -18.29
CA SER A 38 -20.03 0.95 -19.33
C SER A 38 -18.94 1.46 -20.28
N LYS A 39 -17.69 1.43 -19.85
CA LYS A 39 -16.50 1.75 -20.64
C LYS A 39 -15.82 0.50 -21.25
N GLY A 40 -16.43 -0.67 -21.09
CA GLY A 40 -15.97 -1.93 -21.68
C GLY A 40 -14.80 -2.58 -20.93
N VAL A 41 -14.58 -2.23 -19.66
CA VAL A 41 -13.54 -2.87 -18.84
C VAL A 41 -13.92 -4.32 -18.54
N ASP A 42 -13.00 -5.26 -18.80
CA ASP A 42 -13.14 -6.68 -18.44
C ASP A 42 -12.95 -6.88 -16.92
N LEU A 43 -13.93 -6.38 -16.16
CA LEU A 43 -13.86 -6.25 -14.70
C LEU A 43 -13.92 -7.60 -13.98
N TRP A 44 -14.63 -8.57 -14.51
CA TRP A 44 -14.89 -9.85 -13.83
C TRP A 44 -13.86 -10.94 -14.14
N ASN A 45 -12.91 -10.65 -14.99
CA ASN A 45 -11.79 -11.53 -15.29
C ASN A 45 -10.72 -11.41 -14.19
N THR A 46 -10.59 -12.44 -13.37
CA THR A 46 -9.64 -12.48 -12.24
C THR A 46 -8.31 -13.17 -12.58
N LYS A 47 -8.02 -13.44 -13.86
CA LYS A 47 -6.70 -13.96 -14.26
C LYS A 47 -5.60 -12.95 -13.96
N GLN A 48 -4.40 -13.40 -13.68
CA GLN A 48 -3.26 -12.60 -13.20
C GLN A 48 -2.98 -11.33 -14.01
N TYR A 49 -3.15 -11.35 -15.32
CA TYR A 49 -2.84 -10.22 -16.20
C TYR A 49 -4.07 -9.61 -16.84
N SER A 50 -5.24 -9.81 -16.23
CA SER A 50 -6.49 -9.24 -16.74
C SER A 50 -6.56 -7.73 -16.54
N GLN A 51 -7.44 -7.09 -17.31
CA GLN A 51 -7.67 -5.66 -17.25
C GLN A 51 -8.20 -5.19 -15.89
N ARG A 52 -8.89 -6.06 -15.14
CA ARG A 52 -9.33 -5.79 -13.77
C ARG A 52 -8.21 -5.19 -12.91
N TRP A 53 -7.02 -5.76 -12.96
CA TRP A 53 -5.88 -5.38 -12.13
C TRP A 53 -5.14 -4.14 -12.63
N GLN A 54 -5.53 -3.63 -13.81
CA GLN A 54 -5.06 -2.35 -14.36
C GLN A 54 -5.90 -1.17 -13.89
N VAL A 55 -7.13 -1.43 -13.39
CA VAL A 55 -7.97 -0.40 -12.76
C VAL A 55 -7.24 0.16 -11.55
N PHE A 56 -7.02 1.49 -11.53
CA PHE A 56 -6.11 2.13 -10.58
C PHE A 56 -6.42 1.80 -9.12
N ARG A 57 -7.70 1.90 -8.71
CA ARG A 57 -8.12 1.62 -7.34
C ARG A 57 -8.20 0.12 -6.97
N ILE A 58 -8.04 -0.77 -7.94
CA ILE A 58 -8.09 -2.24 -7.73
C ILE A 58 -6.69 -2.84 -7.70
N GLY A 59 -5.78 -2.29 -8.49
CA GLY A 59 -4.40 -2.75 -8.60
C GLY A 59 -3.56 -2.38 -7.37
N SER A 60 -2.49 -3.14 -7.12
CA SER A 60 -1.65 -2.98 -5.92
C SER A 60 -0.93 -1.64 -5.80
N SER A 61 -0.71 -0.93 -6.91
CA SER A 61 0.04 0.33 -6.93
C SER A 61 -0.67 1.50 -6.25
N ALA A 62 -1.99 1.41 -6.03
CA ALA A 62 -2.80 2.45 -5.40
C ALA A 62 -3.08 2.20 -3.91
N HIS A 63 -2.56 1.11 -3.37
CA HIS A 63 -2.77 0.72 -1.97
C HIS A 63 -1.53 0.95 -1.10
N ASN A 64 -1.73 0.93 0.23
CA ASN A 64 -0.69 1.16 1.24
C ASN A 64 0.13 -0.12 1.46
N THR A 65 0.88 -0.54 0.46
CA THR A 65 1.56 -1.83 0.45
C THR A 65 2.89 -1.80 -0.29
N LEU A 66 3.49 -2.97 -0.45
CA LEU A 66 4.72 -3.18 -1.20
C LEU A 66 4.40 -3.64 -2.63
N THR A 67 5.19 -3.21 -3.58
CA THR A 67 5.25 -3.79 -4.92
C THR A 67 6.68 -4.15 -5.29
N ILE A 68 6.87 -5.20 -6.08
CA ILE A 68 8.17 -5.71 -6.51
C ILE A 68 8.28 -5.54 -8.03
N ASP A 69 9.35 -4.85 -8.49
CA ASP A 69 9.62 -4.60 -9.90
C ASP A 69 8.43 -3.97 -10.68
N GLY A 70 7.62 -3.17 -9.99
CA GLY A 70 6.40 -2.57 -10.55
C GLY A 70 5.29 -3.55 -10.91
N LYS A 71 5.40 -4.81 -10.46
CA LYS A 71 4.42 -5.86 -10.76
C LYS A 71 3.26 -5.83 -9.77
N SER A 72 2.08 -6.16 -10.26
CA SER A 72 0.89 -6.39 -9.42
C SER A 72 1.06 -7.61 -8.51
N HIS A 73 0.38 -7.61 -7.38
CA HIS A 73 0.30 -8.75 -6.49
C HIS A 73 -0.19 -10.02 -7.21
N GLN A 74 0.18 -11.19 -6.68
CA GLN A 74 -0.29 -12.46 -7.22
C GLN A 74 -1.76 -12.68 -6.86
N VAL A 75 -2.60 -12.91 -7.86
CA VAL A 75 -4.05 -13.14 -7.67
C VAL A 75 -4.30 -14.32 -6.72
N ASN A 76 -3.56 -15.41 -6.91
CA ASN A 76 -3.68 -16.61 -6.07
C ASN A 76 -2.84 -16.55 -4.80
N GLY A 77 -2.17 -15.43 -4.55
CA GLY A 77 -1.45 -15.20 -3.30
C GLY A 77 -2.42 -15.13 -2.12
N PHE A 78 -1.99 -15.63 -0.97
CA PHE A 78 -2.76 -15.56 0.26
C PHE A 78 -1.96 -14.86 1.35
N ALA A 79 -2.49 -13.76 1.87
CA ALA A 79 -1.92 -13.03 2.99
C ALA A 79 -2.62 -13.46 4.29
N GLU A 80 -1.93 -14.26 5.10
CA GLU A 80 -2.38 -14.60 6.45
C GLU A 80 -2.11 -13.40 7.37
N LEU A 81 -3.13 -13.00 8.15
CA LEU A 81 -3.03 -11.94 9.14
C LEU A 81 -3.22 -12.53 10.54
N LYS A 82 -2.33 -12.20 11.47
CA LYS A 82 -2.42 -12.52 12.89
C LYS A 82 -2.34 -11.24 13.71
N SER A 83 -3.37 -10.94 14.49
CA SER A 83 -3.37 -9.82 15.44
C SER A 83 -2.77 -10.24 16.78
N PHE A 84 -2.21 -9.28 17.50
CA PHE A 84 -1.66 -9.48 18.83
C PHE A 84 -1.79 -8.23 19.70
N THR A 85 -1.68 -8.43 21.00
CA THR A 85 -1.39 -7.38 21.99
C THR A 85 -0.23 -7.89 22.83
N ASP A 86 0.82 -7.10 22.96
CA ASP A 86 1.99 -7.49 23.75
C ASP A 86 1.89 -7.03 25.23
N ASN A 87 2.88 -7.40 26.04
CA ASN A 87 2.93 -7.06 27.45
C ASN A 87 3.19 -5.56 27.73
N GLN A 88 3.56 -4.79 26.70
CA GLN A 88 3.78 -3.34 26.77
C GLN A 88 2.52 -2.55 26.38
N GLY A 89 1.44 -3.25 26.01
CA GLY A 89 0.20 -2.66 25.56
C GLY A 89 0.17 -2.24 24.09
N ASN A 90 1.20 -2.59 23.31
CA ASN A 90 1.19 -2.40 21.87
C ASN A 90 0.13 -3.31 21.23
N LYS A 91 -0.66 -2.76 20.33
CA LYS A 91 -1.62 -3.50 19.53
C LYS A 91 -1.10 -3.62 18.11
N GLY A 92 -1.11 -4.81 17.56
CA GLY A 92 -0.51 -5.00 16.27
C GLY A 92 -1.10 -6.14 15.46
N ALA A 93 -0.61 -6.22 14.22
CA ALA A 93 -0.89 -7.33 13.33
C ALA A 93 0.37 -7.69 12.53
N LYS A 94 0.54 -8.99 12.29
CA LYS A 94 1.57 -9.53 11.42
C LYS A 94 0.91 -10.16 10.21
N VAL A 95 1.39 -9.78 9.01
CA VAL A 95 0.86 -10.24 7.73
C VAL A 95 1.96 -10.95 6.97
N ASN A 96 1.71 -12.19 6.54
CA ASN A 96 2.61 -12.89 5.62
C ASN A 96 2.28 -12.49 4.19
N LEU A 97 3.22 -11.83 3.50
CA LEU A 97 3.06 -11.33 2.14
C LEU A 97 3.81 -12.18 1.10
N THR A 98 4.49 -13.25 1.50
CA THR A 98 5.39 -14.02 0.63
C THR A 98 4.74 -14.45 -0.68
N SER A 99 3.61 -15.15 -0.60
CA SER A 99 2.93 -15.64 -1.81
C SER A 99 2.23 -14.53 -2.60
N THR A 100 1.93 -13.41 -1.95
CA THR A 100 1.29 -12.25 -2.58
C THR A 100 2.26 -11.45 -3.44
N LEU A 101 3.51 -11.29 -2.97
CA LEU A 101 4.54 -10.53 -3.70
C LEU A 101 5.21 -11.33 -4.82
N GLY A 102 4.93 -12.62 -4.92
CA GLY A 102 5.32 -13.44 -6.05
C GLY A 102 6.64 -14.20 -5.89
N GLN A 103 7.04 -14.88 -6.97
CA GLN A 103 8.12 -15.86 -6.94
C GLN A 103 9.53 -15.27 -6.76
N ALA A 104 9.69 -13.96 -6.94
CA ALA A 104 10.96 -13.27 -6.71
C ALA A 104 11.30 -13.10 -5.22
N ILE A 105 10.35 -13.42 -4.33
CA ILE A 105 10.48 -13.27 -2.88
C ILE A 105 10.52 -14.65 -2.23
N ASN A 106 11.55 -14.90 -1.40
CA ASN A 106 11.63 -16.09 -0.56
C ASN A 106 10.77 -15.95 0.69
N GLN A 107 10.84 -14.77 1.32
CA GLN A 107 10.05 -14.47 2.50
C GLN A 107 9.69 -12.98 2.53
N ALA A 108 8.45 -12.66 2.85
CA ALA A 108 8.00 -11.31 3.12
C ALA A 108 7.00 -11.29 4.27
N THR A 109 7.23 -10.39 5.22
CA THR A 109 6.34 -10.20 6.37
C THR A 109 6.23 -8.73 6.67
N ARG A 110 5.01 -8.24 6.83
CA ARG A 110 4.73 -6.92 7.40
C ARG A 110 4.25 -7.05 8.83
N THR A 111 4.83 -6.27 9.72
CA THR A 111 4.32 -6.08 11.09
C THR A 111 3.87 -4.64 11.22
N VAL A 112 2.66 -4.44 11.68
CA VAL A 112 2.08 -3.11 11.96
C VAL A 112 1.79 -3.04 13.45
N ILE A 113 2.30 -2.02 14.14
CA ILE A 113 2.15 -1.84 15.58
C ILE A 113 1.61 -0.43 15.84
N LEU A 114 0.52 -0.35 16.60
CA LEU A 114 0.05 0.87 17.22
C LEU A 114 0.53 0.88 18.66
N THR A 115 1.39 1.84 18.99
CA THR A 115 1.97 2.01 20.31
C THR A 115 1.00 2.74 21.26
N PRO A 116 1.20 2.68 22.60
CA PRO A 116 0.33 3.35 23.55
C PRO A 116 0.28 4.88 23.42
N ASP A 117 1.32 5.50 22.86
CA ASP A 117 1.37 6.93 22.53
C ASP A 117 0.72 7.26 21.18
N ASN A 118 0.07 6.27 20.56
CA ASN A 118 -0.56 6.33 19.25
C ASN A 118 0.38 6.55 18.06
N SER A 119 1.66 6.25 18.18
CA SER A 119 2.55 6.14 17.02
C SER A 119 2.26 4.87 16.25
N LEU A 120 2.40 4.91 14.92
CA LEU A 120 2.26 3.74 14.05
C LEU A 120 3.65 3.33 13.55
N GLU A 121 4.03 2.09 13.84
CA GLU A 121 5.24 1.47 13.34
C GLU A 121 4.90 0.41 12.31
N ILE A 122 5.56 0.47 11.15
CA ILE A 122 5.42 -0.54 10.10
C ILE A 122 6.80 -1.09 9.78
N THR A 123 6.97 -2.37 10.04
CA THR A 123 8.21 -3.09 9.75
C THR A 123 7.97 -4.10 8.67
N ASP A 124 8.67 -3.94 7.54
CA ASP A 124 8.68 -4.89 6.45
C ASP A 124 10.00 -5.67 6.44
N TYR A 125 9.91 -6.98 6.58
CA TYR A 125 11.02 -7.89 6.37
C TYR A 125 10.86 -8.56 5.02
N LEU A 126 11.90 -8.46 4.18
CA LEU A 126 11.94 -9.10 2.87
C LEU A 126 13.25 -9.86 2.68
N GLU A 127 13.12 -11.09 2.21
CA GLU A 127 14.21 -11.90 1.69
C GLU A 127 13.91 -12.18 0.21
N ASN A 128 14.68 -11.57 -0.67
CA ASN A 128 14.52 -11.71 -2.11
C ASN A 128 15.46 -12.78 -2.69
N LYS A 129 15.07 -13.32 -3.83
CA LYS A 129 15.95 -14.05 -4.72
C LYS A 129 16.83 -13.06 -5.51
N ASP A 130 17.82 -13.56 -6.22
CA ASP A 130 18.89 -12.77 -6.83
C ASP A 130 18.47 -11.73 -7.90
N THR A 131 17.20 -11.66 -8.28
CA THR A 131 16.72 -10.90 -9.44
C THR A 131 15.78 -9.77 -9.13
N VAL A 132 15.60 -9.36 -7.89
CA VAL A 132 14.76 -8.19 -7.54
C VAL A 132 15.52 -6.92 -7.80
N SER A 133 14.98 -6.03 -8.64
CA SER A 133 15.58 -4.76 -9.01
C SER A 133 15.00 -3.57 -8.28
N LEU A 134 13.74 -3.67 -7.85
CA LEU A 134 13.02 -2.57 -7.22
C LEU A 134 12.03 -3.09 -6.19
N ILE A 135 12.12 -2.58 -4.97
CA ILE A 135 11.08 -2.72 -3.96
C ILE A 135 10.50 -1.33 -3.72
N ARG A 136 9.20 -1.18 -3.94
CA ARG A 136 8.49 0.07 -3.68
C ARG A 136 7.51 -0.09 -2.53
N TRP A 137 7.58 0.83 -1.58
CA TRP A 137 6.60 1.01 -0.51
C TRP A 137 5.78 2.26 -0.78
N THR A 138 4.45 2.14 -0.70
CA THR A 138 3.53 3.26 -0.94
C THR A 138 2.51 3.42 0.18
N MET A 139 2.09 4.67 0.40
CA MET A 139 0.99 5.04 1.28
C MET A 139 0.18 6.18 0.65
N CYS A 140 -1.12 5.97 0.47
CA CYS A 140 -2.06 7.02 0.07
C CYS A 140 -2.35 7.96 1.24
N THR A 141 -2.39 9.26 0.94
CA THR A 141 -2.70 10.29 1.93
C THR A 141 -3.52 11.42 1.31
N PRO A 142 -4.50 12.00 2.04
CA PRO A 142 -5.20 13.23 1.66
C PRO A 142 -4.49 14.48 2.19
N THR A 143 -3.30 14.33 2.77
CA THR A 143 -2.54 15.43 3.38
C THR A 143 -1.58 16.06 2.37
N ILE A 144 -0.95 17.16 2.75
CA ILE A 144 0.08 17.82 1.93
C ILE A 144 1.45 17.30 2.37
N PRO A 145 2.12 16.46 1.54
CA PRO A 145 3.43 15.92 1.86
C PRO A 145 4.56 16.88 1.43
N LYS A 146 5.66 16.80 2.17
CA LYS A 146 6.94 17.44 1.81
C LYS A 146 8.09 16.55 2.25
N ILE A 147 9.01 16.24 1.35
CA ILE A 147 10.28 15.59 1.70
C ILE A 147 11.12 16.60 2.47
N ALA A 148 11.41 16.30 3.75
CA ALA A 148 12.17 17.15 4.64
C ALA A 148 13.67 16.86 4.55
N ASP A 149 14.03 15.60 4.41
CA ASP A 149 15.40 15.11 4.24
C ASP A 149 15.39 13.75 3.52
N ASN A 150 16.50 13.03 3.54
CA ASN A 150 16.65 11.74 2.85
C ASN A 150 15.92 10.55 3.51
N GLN A 151 15.31 10.74 4.69
CA GLN A 151 14.62 9.70 5.46
C GLN A 151 13.25 10.16 5.99
N THR A 152 12.88 11.43 5.79
CA THR A 152 11.69 12.02 6.42
C THR A 152 10.77 12.66 5.41
N ILE A 153 9.49 12.29 5.45
CA ILE A 153 8.40 12.99 4.77
C ILE A 153 7.50 13.61 5.84
N MET A 154 7.33 14.92 5.79
CA MET A 154 6.37 15.65 6.63
C MET A 154 5.01 15.68 5.94
N LEU A 155 3.97 15.25 6.65
CA LEU A 155 2.58 15.35 6.22
C LEU A 155 1.88 16.46 6.98
N THR A 156 1.15 17.33 6.27
CA THR A 156 0.45 18.47 6.88
C THR A 156 -1.03 18.44 6.52
N GLN A 157 -1.89 18.64 7.53
CA GLN A 157 -3.34 18.80 7.36
C GLN A 157 -3.83 19.92 8.28
N GLY A 158 -4.17 21.08 7.71
CA GLY A 158 -4.48 22.27 8.49
C GLY A 158 -3.29 22.70 9.36
N ASN A 159 -3.50 22.75 10.67
CA ASN A 159 -2.45 23.07 11.65
C ASN A 159 -1.78 21.83 12.27
N LYS A 160 -2.07 20.65 11.76
CA LYS A 160 -1.52 19.38 12.27
C LYS A 160 -0.45 18.84 11.36
N GLN A 161 0.54 18.20 11.95
CA GLN A 161 1.66 17.58 11.24
C GLN A 161 1.93 16.17 11.74
N LEU A 162 2.36 15.29 10.84
CA LEU A 162 2.88 13.97 11.13
C LEU A 162 4.22 13.80 10.40
N SER A 163 5.21 13.29 11.11
CA SER A 163 6.49 12.89 10.53
C SER A 163 6.44 11.41 10.17
N LEU A 164 6.59 11.10 8.89
CA LEU A 164 6.82 9.73 8.40
C LEU A 164 8.33 9.56 8.24
N GLN A 165 8.92 8.73 9.11
CA GLN A 165 10.35 8.44 9.12
C GLN A 165 10.61 7.06 8.54
N VAL A 166 11.60 6.94 7.67
CA VAL A 166 12.03 5.69 7.07
C VAL A 166 13.36 5.27 7.68
N ASP A 167 13.36 4.15 8.39
CA ASP A 167 14.56 3.48 8.87
C ASP A 167 14.81 2.23 8.01
N SER A 168 15.96 2.18 7.36
CA SER A 168 16.30 1.10 6.45
C SER A 168 17.81 0.82 6.48
N PRO A 169 18.24 -0.45 6.47
CA PRO A 169 19.65 -0.81 6.36
C PRO A 169 20.25 -0.50 4.99
N ARG A 170 19.39 -0.17 4.01
CA ARG A 170 19.79 0.21 2.66
C ARG A 170 19.41 1.66 2.38
N LYS A 171 20.10 2.28 1.42
CA LYS A 171 19.72 3.60 0.93
C LYS A 171 18.31 3.54 0.32
N VAL A 172 17.45 4.47 0.71
CA VAL A 172 16.12 4.65 0.16
C VAL A 172 16.07 5.92 -0.68
N ASN A 173 15.20 5.92 -1.68
CA ASN A 173 14.84 7.13 -2.44
C ASN A 173 13.40 7.47 -2.12
N LEU A 174 13.18 8.58 -1.43
CA LEU A 174 11.83 9.06 -1.07
C LEU A 174 11.13 9.66 -2.29
N HIS A 175 9.83 9.44 -2.37
CA HIS A 175 8.99 9.93 -3.45
C HIS A 175 7.65 10.48 -2.96
N ILE A 176 7.13 11.41 -3.73
CA ILE A 176 5.74 11.86 -3.69
C ILE A 176 5.19 11.67 -5.11
N TRP A 177 4.13 10.86 -5.24
CA TRP A 177 3.44 10.65 -6.52
C TRP A 177 2.03 11.24 -6.41
N ASP A 178 1.58 11.88 -7.46
CA ASP A 178 0.15 12.18 -7.58
C ASP A 178 -0.68 10.89 -7.76
N ASN A 179 -2.00 11.02 -7.61
CA ASN A 179 -2.94 9.94 -7.82
C ASN A 179 -3.73 10.13 -9.12
N THR A 180 -3.15 10.81 -10.11
CA THR A 180 -3.71 10.88 -11.46
C THR A 180 -3.78 9.46 -12.02
N PRO A 181 -4.98 8.99 -12.37
CA PRO A 181 -5.15 7.63 -12.86
C PRO A 181 -4.60 7.48 -14.27
N PRO A 182 -4.06 6.30 -14.63
CA PRO A 182 -3.42 6.09 -15.91
C PRO A 182 -4.40 5.90 -17.09
N HIS A 183 -5.68 5.64 -16.84
CA HIS A 183 -6.65 5.31 -17.88
C HIS A 183 -7.90 6.20 -17.78
N ASP A 184 -8.55 6.43 -18.89
CA ASP A 184 -9.77 7.23 -19.00
C ASP A 184 -11.01 6.59 -18.37
N TYR A 185 -10.95 5.29 -18.11
CA TYR A 185 -11.99 4.57 -17.38
C TYR A 185 -11.86 4.67 -15.85
N ASP A 186 -10.70 5.08 -15.35
CA ASP A 186 -10.47 5.23 -13.91
C ASP A 186 -11.14 6.47 -13.32
N TYR A 187 -11.50 6.42 -12.05
CA TYR A 187 -11.95 7.59 -11.32
C TYR A 187 -10.79 8.51 -10.95
N GLU A 188 -11.02 9.81 -11.07
CA GLU A 188 -10.15 10.83 -10.53
C GLU A 188 -10.03 10.70 -9.00
N ASN A 189 -8.88 11.12 -8.46
CA ASN A 189 -8.57 11.04 -7.04
C ASN A 189 -8.14 12.42 -6.48
N PRO A 190 -8.97 13.46 -6.64
CA PRO A 190 -8.59 14.83 -6.29
C PRO A 190 -8.29 14.95 -4.79
N GLY A 191 -7.32 15.80 -4.46
CA GLY A 191 -6.93 16.06 -3.07
C GLY A 191 -6.20 14.91 -2.39
N THR A 192 -5.71 13.93 -3.15
CA THR A 192 -4.93 12.81 -2.63
C THR A 192 -3.62 12.65 -3.39
N CYS A 193 -2.65 12.06 -2.74
CA CYS A 193 -1.38 11.66 -3.34
C CYS A 193 -0.86 10.37 -2.68
N ARG A 194 0.22 9.83 -3.21
CA ARG A 194 0.96 8.75 -2.57
C ARG A 194 2.33 9.25 -2.14
N VAL A 195 2.75 8.80 -0.98
CA VAL A 195 4.11 8.98 -0.49
C VAL A 195 4.76 7.63 -0.29
N GLY A 196 6.08 7.59 -0.29
CA GLY A 196 6.79 6.35 -0.03
C GLY A 196 8.23 6.39 -0.51
N TYR A 197 8.78 5.20 -0.74
CA TYR A 197 10.17 5.07 -1.12
C TYR A 197 10.43 3.85 -2.02
N ASP A 198 11.55 3.93 -2.70
CA ASP A 198 12.15 2.85 -3.49
C ASP A 198 13.48 2.41 -2.86
N ILE A 199 13.71 1.10 -2.86
CA ILE A 199 14.97 0.44 -2.49
C ILE A 199 15.47 -0.39 -3.67
#